data_2daf569c84d839433dc2730522021804
#
_entry.id   2daf569c84d839433dc2730522021804
#
_cell.length_a   1.000
_cell.length_b   1.000
_cell.length_c   1.000
_cell.angle_alpha   90.00
_cell.angle_beta   90.00
_cell.angle_gamma   90.00
#
_symmetry.space_group_name_H-M   'P 1'
#
loop_
_entity.id
_entity.type
_entity.pdbx_description
1 polymer ?
#
loop_
_entity_poly.entity_id
_entity_poly.type
_entity_poly.pdbx_seq_one_letter_code
_entity_poly.pdbx_strand_id
1 'polypeptide(L)'
;ENLAPLKKNNKQVFKKKPIAKARFTQKDQHNVLIESLDCDIEDQEKSTSDFLKFYRKGIDYRILKKLEKGQISIQSELDLHGLNLNQASEALESFINNSILSNYRCVRIIHGKGLGSGERGPVIKDEVKRSLKTWKQVLAYVSARQYDGGTGALYVLLKKQ
;
A
#
# COMPACT_ATOMS: atom_id res chain seq x y z
N GLU A 1 -65.70 54.56 -9.76
CA GLU A 1 -65.62 53.13 -9.34
C GLU A 1 -64.27 52.58 -9.74
N ASN A 2 -63.38 52.48 -8.78
CA ASN A 2 -62.01 51.92 -8.99
C ASN A 2 -61.96 50.47 -8.58
N LEU A 3 -61.84 49.60 -9.56
CA LEU A 3 -61.56 48.18 -9.34
C LEU A 3 -60.05 47.97 -9.26
N ALA A 4 -59.56 47.51 -8.09
CA ALA A 4 -58.18 47.17 -7.86
C ALA A 4 -57.80 45.85 -8.55
N PRO A 5 -56.58 45.68 -9.12
CA PRO A 5 -56.19 44.46 -9.81
C PRO A 5 -55.81 43.37 -8.82
N LEU A 6 -56.25 42.14 -9.10
CA LEU A 6 -56.01 40.90 -8.36
C LEU A 6 -54.53 40.56 -8.35
N LYS A 7 -53.95 40.28 -7.19
CA LYS A 7 -52.59 39.79 -6.99
C LYS A 7 -52.41 38.38 -7.60
N LYS A 8 -51.52 38.23 -8.57
CA LYS A 8 -51.12 36.95 -9.10
C LYS A 8 -50.32 36.17 -8.04
N ASN A 9 -50.89 35.04 -7.58
CA ASN A 9 -50.22 34.10 -6.72
C ASN A 9 -49.07 33.46 -7.47
N ASN A 10 -47.84 33.78 -7.10
CA ASN A 10 -46.61 33.18 -7.64
C ASN A 10 -46.39 31.83 -6.93
N LYS A 11 -46.91 30.73 -7.49
CA LYS A 11 -46.61 29.39 -7.01
C LYS A 11 -45.16 29.11 -7.35
N GLN A 12 -44.28 29.16 -6.34
CA GLN A 12 -42.93 28.67 -6.45
C GLN A 12 -42.95 27.12 -6.66
N VAL A 13 -42.66 26.71 -7.87
CA VAL A 13 -42.46 25.28 -8.21
C VAL A 13 -41.10 24.88 -7.69
N PHE A 14 -41.06 24.20 -6.53
CA PHE A 14 -39.83 23.54 -6.04
C PHE A 14 -39.47 22.43 -7.00
N LYS A 15 -38.46 22.65 -7.85
CA LYS A 15 -37.82 21.59 -8.65
C LYS A 15 -37.13 20.65 -7.69
N LYS A 16 -37.68 19.45 -7.49
CA LYS A 16 -37.00 18.35 -6.77
C LYS A 16 -35.63 18.07 -7.43
N LYS A 17 -34.56 18.24 -6.67
CA LYS A 17 -33.23 17.84 -7.14
C LYS A 17 -33.26 16.35 -7.52
N PRO A 18 -32.70 15.95 -8.68
CA PRO A 18 -32.63 14.53 -9.04
C PRO A 18 -31.81 13.77 -7.98
N ILE A 19 -32.37 12.68 -7.48
CA ILE A 19 -31.68 11.76 -6.57
C ILE A 19 -30.49 11.21 -7.35
N ALA A 20 -29.27 11.45 -6.88
CA ALA A 20 -28.07 10.90 -7.46
C ALA A 20 -28.14 9.36 -7.38
N LYS A 21 -28.45 8.72 -8.50
CA LYS A 21 -28.31 7.26 -8.63
C LYS A 21 -26.84 6.94 -8.61
N ALA A 22 -26.36 6.24 -7.59
CA ALA A 22 -25.03 5.70 -7.56
C ALA A 22 -24.84 4.80 -8.81
N ARG A 23 -24.04 5.28 -9.75
CA ARG A 23 -23.64 4.46 -10.90
C ARG A 23 -22.54 3.53 -10.43
N PHE A 24 -22.91 2.29 -10.16
CA PHE A 24 -21.95 1.19 -9.97
C PHE A 24 -21.25 0.98 -11.33
N THR A 25 -19.97 1.33 -11.41
CA THR A 25 -19.21 1.15 -12.63
C THR A 25 -18.69 -0.28 -12.71
N GLN A 26 -18.46 -0.80 -13.94
CA GLN A 26 -17.83 -2.13 -14.12
C GLN A 26 -16.50 -2.26 -13.37
N LYS A 27 -15.82 -1.14 -13.16
CA LYS A 27 -14.57 -1.06 -12.39
C LYS A 27 -14.78 -1.31 -10.89
N ASP A 28 -15.92 -0.87 -10.34
CA ASP A 28 -16.30 -1.13 -8.95
C ASP A 28 -16.69 -2.59 -8.75
N GLN A 29 -17.38 -3.20 -9.74
CA GLN A 29 -17.71 -4.63 -9.73
C GLN A 29 -16.46 -5.50 -9.82
N HIS A 30 -15.49 -5.13 -10.65
CA HIS A 30 -14.24 -5.85 -10.78
C HIS A 30 -13.39 -5.77 -9.48
N ASN A 31 -13.38 -4.61 -8.82
CA ASN A 31 -12.70 -4.44 -7.54
C ASN A 31 -13.37 -5.24 -6.41
N VAL A 32 -14.70 -5.28 -6.36
CA VAL A 32 -15.46 -6.08 -5.38
C VAL A 32 -15.23 -7.58 -5.62
N LEU A 33 -15.14 -8.04 -6.87
CA LEU A 33 -14.85 -9.44 -7.18
C LEU A 33 -13.44 -9.84 -6.75
N ILE A 34 -12.45 -8.97 -6.98
CA ILE A 34 -11.07 -9.18 -6.52
C ILE A 34 -11.02 -9.18 -4.98
N GLU A 35 -11.74 -8.28 -4.32
CA GLU A 35 -11.85 -8.24 -2.86
C GLU A 35 -12.47 -9.52 -2.28
N SER A 36 -13.45 -10.10 -2.97
CA SER A 36 -14.12 -11.36 -2.55
C SER A 36 -13.24 -12.59 -2.79
N LEU A 37 -12.43 -12.60 -3.83
CA LEU A 37 -11.50 -13.71 -4.13
C LEU A 37 -10.25 -13.70 -3.27
N ASP A 38 -9.83 -12.52 -2.76
CA ASP A 38 -8.65 -12.39 -1.88
C ASP A 38 -8.94 -12.78 -0.42
N CYS A 39 -10.22 -13.00 -0.03
CA CYS A 39 -10.57 -13.30 1.36
C CYS A 39 -10.23 -14.71 1.86
N ASP A 40 -10.02 -15.68 0.96
CA ASP A 40 -9.91 -17.10 1.32
C ASP A 40 -8.52 -17.72 1.08
N ILE A 41 -7.52 -16.95 0.67
CA ILE A 41 -6.21 -17.48 0.32
C ILE A 41 -5.20 -17.14 1.43
N GLU A 42 -4.30 -18.11 1.71
CA GLU A 42 -3.12 -17.94 2.55
C GLU A 42 -2.28 -16.71 2.14
N ASP A 43 -1.33 -16.31 2.98
CA ASP A 43 -0.41 -15.19 2.70
C ASP A 43 0.00 -15.15 1.21
N GLN A 44 -0.31 -14.03 0.52
CA GLN A 44 -0.08 -13.94 -0.92
C GLN A 44 1.26 -13.31 -1.25
N GLU A 45 1.99 -13.98 -2.13
CA GLU A 45 3.21 -13.47 -2.73
C GLU A 45 3.06 -13.39 -4.25
N LYS A 46 3.30 -12.18 -4.80
CA LYS A 46 3.47 -11.97 -6.24
C LYS A 46 4.87 -11.43 -6.47
N SER A 47 5.69 -12.21 -7.13
CA SER A 47 7.05 -11.83 -7.51
C SER A 47 7.19 -12.04 -9.01
N THR A 48 7.31 -10.95 -9.77
CA THR A 48 7.98 -10.97 -11.06
C THR A 48 9.46 -10.73 -10.82
N SER A 49 10.35 -11.04 -11.77
CA SER A 49 11.80 -10.97 -11.59
C SER A 49 12.32 -9.73 -10.85
N ASP A 50 11.60 -8.60 -10.96
CA ASP A 50 12.00 -7.33 -10.37
C ASP A 50 11.04 -6.76 -9.34
N PHE A 51 9.75 -6.99 -9.47
CA PHE A 51 8.73 -6.44 -8.57
C PHE A 51 8.34 -7.43 -7.49
N LEU A 52 8.41 -7.00 -6.23
CA LEU A 52 8.02 -7.78 -5.06
C LEU A 52 6.72 -7.26 -4.47
N LYS A 53 5.83 -8.17 -4.12
CA LYS A 53 4.61 -7.89 -3.39
C LYS A 53 4.28 -9.08 -2.49
N PHE A 54 4.07 -8.80 -1.23
CA PHE A 54 3.63 -9.77 -0.22
C PHE A 54 2.64 -9.12 0.72
N TYR A 55 1.64 -9.86 1.16
CA TYR A 55 0.72 -9.41 2.21
C TYR A 55 0.11 -10.62 2.93
N ARG A 56 -0.15 -10.43 4.23
CA ARG A 56 -0.79 -11.43 5.07
C ARG A 56 -2.30 -11.37 4.92
N LYS A 57 -2.95 -12.50 5.19
CA LYS A 57 -4.41 -12.61 5.28
C LYS A 57 -4.98 -11.58 6.27
N GLY A 58 -6.11 -10.97 5.92
CA GLY A 58 -6.82 -10.02 6.78
C GLY A 58 -6.35 -8.55 6.67
N ILE A 59 -5.47 -8.22 5.73
CA ILE A 59 -5.16 -6.83 5.43
C ILE A 59 -6.27 -6.24 4.56
N ASP A 60 -6.73 -5.03 4.95
CA ASP A 60 -7.64 -4.25 4.11
C ASP A 60 -6.97 -3.91 2.78
N TYR A 61 -7.62 -4.32 1.70
CA TYR A 61 -7.17 -4.07 0.33
C TYR A 61 -6.94 -2.58 0.03
N ARG A 62 -7.72 -1.68 0.67
CA ARG A 62 -7.53 -0.23 0.53
C ARG A 62 -6.19 0.23 1.09
N ILE A 63 -5.76 -0.37 2.21
CA ILE A 63 -4.45 -0.07 2.81
C ILE A 63 -3.33 -0.60 1.90
N LEU A 64 -3.48 -1.80 1.38
CA LEU A 64 -2.52 -2.38 0.43
C LEU A 64 -2.38 -1.51 -0.83
N LYS A 65 -3.49 -1.03 -1.39
CA LYS A 65 -3.48 -0.10 -2.54
C LYS A 65 -2.82 1.25 -2.22
N LYS A 66 -3.02 1.78 -1.02
CA LYS A 66 -2.31 2.99 -0.57
C LYS A 66 -0.82 2.75 -0.44
N LEU A 67 -0.41 1.57 0.07
CA LEU A 67 1.00 1.18 0.17
C LEU A 67 1.64 1.10 -1.22
N GLU A 68 1.01 0.42 -2.18
CA GLU A 68 1.47 0.31 -3.57
C GLU A 68 1.64 1.67 -4.27
N LYS A 69 0.76 2.62 -3.93
CA LYS A 69 0.81 3.99 -4.47
C LYS A 69 1.81 4.90 -3.74
N GLY A 70 2.46 4.44 -2.67
CA GLY A 70 3.32 5.28 -1.84
C GLY A 70 2.55 6.38 -1.09
N GLN A 71 1.26 6.15 -0.80
CA GLN A 71 0.37 7.12 -0.15
C GLN A 71 0.35 6.98 1.37
N ILE A 72 1.13 6.07 1.93
CA ILE A 72 1.30 5.93 3.37
C ILE A 72 2.60 6.63 3.75
N SER A 73 2.53 7.53 4.73
CA SER A 73 3.70 8.27 5.22
C SER A 73 4.79 7.32 5.73
N ILE A 74 6.00 7.46 5.18
CA ILE A 74 7.19 6.71 5.58
C ILE A 74 7.72 7.37 6.85
N GLN A 75 7.83 6.59 7.94
CA GLN A 75 8.23 7.10 9.25
C GLN A 75 9.71 6.87 9.55
N SER A 76 10.32 5.90 8.88
CA SER A 76 11.75 5.61 8.99
C SER A 76 12.26 4.90 7.75
N GLU A 77 13.56 4.92 7.56
CA GLU A 77 14.23 4.37 6.40
C GLU A 77 15.50 3.62 6.79
N LEU A 78 15.76 2.51 6.11
CA LEU A 78 16.99 1.74 6.23
C LEU A 78 17.62 1.57 4.85
N ASP A 79 18.88 1.91 4.73
CA ASP A 79 19.66 1.70 3.52
C ASP A 79 20.66 0.55 3.74
N LEU A 80 20.53 -0.49 2.93
CA LEU A 80 21.36 -1.70 2.95
C LEU A 80 22.31 -1.78 1.75
N HIS A 81 22.31 -0.77 0.88
CA HIS A 81 23.16 -0.84 -0.32
C HIS A 81 24.65 -0.90 0.07
N GLY A 82 25.41 -1.69 -0.61
CA GLY A 82 26.86 -1.82 -0.36
C GLY A 82 27.24 -2.63 0.87
N LEU A 83 26.29 -3.09 1.70
CA LEU A 83 26.56 -3.99 2.82
C LEU A 83 26.77 -5.43 2.34
N ASN A 84 27.53 -6.20 3.11
CA ASN A 84 27.56 -7.64 2.93
C ASN A 84 26.32 -8.29 3.56
N LEU A 85 26.09 -9.58 3.27
CA LEU A 85 24.88 -10.29 3.70
C LEU A 85 24.67 -10.28 5.22
N ASN A 86 25.74 -10.51 6.00
CA ASN A 86 25.67 -10.58 7.46
C ASN A 86 25.35 -9.20 8.04
N GLN A 87 26.04 -8.15 7.58
CA GLN A 87 25.78 -6.76 8.00
C GLN A 87 24.36 -6.33 7.63
N ALA A 88 23.88 -6.68 6.44
CA ALA A 88 22.53 -6.36 6.01
C ALA A 88 21.48 -7.06 6.87
N SER A 89 21.70 -8.33 7.23
CA SER A 89 20.79 -9.10 8.09
C SER A 89 20.70 -8.50 9.50
N GLU A 90 21.83 -8.18 10.13
CA GLU A 90 21.89 -7.57 11.46
C GLU A 90 21.26 -6.17 11.48
N ALA A 91 21.55 -5.34 10.47
CA ALA A 91 20.99 -4.02 10.34
C ALA A 91 19.46 -4.07 10.15
N LEU A 92 18.98 -5.00 9.32
CA LEU A 92 17.56 -5.22 9.07
C LEU A 92 16.83 -5.65 10.35
N GLU A 93 17.37 -6.61 11.08
CA GLU A 93 16.79 -7.09 12.33
C GLU A 93 16.67 -5.96 13.37
N SER A 94 17.76 -5.24 13.60
CA SER A 94 17.78 -4.11 14.52
C SER A 94 16.79 -3.01 14.12
N PHE A 95 16.72 -2.71 12.82
CA PHE A 95 15.83 -1.69 12.29
C PHE A 95 14.36 -2.06 12.45
N ILE A 96 13.97 -3.29 12.11
CA ILE A 96 12.57 -3.75 12.25
C ILE A 96 12.16 -3.77 13.73
N ASN A 97 13.00 -4.28 14.62
CA ASN A 97 12.73 -4.30 16.05
C ASN A 97 12.52 -2.87 16.61
N ASN A 98 13.41 -1.94 16.26
CA ASN A 98 13.29 -0.54 16.67
C ASN A 98 12.04 0.13 16.08
N SER A 99 11.69 -0.17 14.84
CA SER A 99 10.50 0.36 14.19
C SER A 99 9.21 -0.13 14.86
N ILE A 100 9.19 -1.38 15.29
CA ILE A 100 8.06 -1.96 16.05
C ILE A 100 7.95 -1.30 17.43
N LEU A 101 9.07 -1.16 18.16
CA LEU A 101 9.11 -0.49 19.46
C LEU A 101 8.67 0.98 19.38
N SER A 102 9.04 1.67 18.28
CA SER A 102 8.63 3.04 18.01
C SER A 102 7.19 3.15 17.48
N ASN A 103 6.48 2.02 17.34
CA ASN A 103 5.11 1.95 16.83
C ASN A 103 4.96 2.58 15.42
N TYR A 104 5.98 2.44 14.59
CA TYR A 104 5.92 2.90 13.20
C TYR A 104 4.95 2.04 12.37
N ARG A 105 4.20 2.71 11.49
CA ARG A 105 3.22 2.05 10.62
C ARG A 105 3.80 1.65 9.28
N CYS A 106 4.63 2.51 8.69
CA CYS A 106 5.23 2.27 7.39
C CYS A 106 6.69 2.70 7.41
N VAL A 107 7.56 1.84 6.92
CA VAL A 107 8.99 2.09 6.78
C VAL A 107 9.46 1.74 5.38
N ARG A 108 10.59 2.33 4.94
CA ARG A 108 11.23 2.05 3.67
C ARG A 108 12.55 1.31 3.89
N ILE A 109 12.80 0.27 3.08
CA ILE A 109 14.05 -0.49 3.10
C ILE A 109 14.64 -0.44 1.69
N ILE A 110 15.86 0.08 1.57
CA ILE A 110 16.61 0.17 0.32
C ILE A 110 17.63 -0.97 0.32
N HIS A 111 17.41 -1.97 -0.52
CA HIS A 111 18.29 -3.14 -0.65
C HIS A 111 19.16 -3.08 -1.91
N GLY A 112 18.91 -2.09 -2.77
CA GLY A 112 19.58 -1.97 -4.06
C GLY A 112 19.03 -2.89 -5.13
N LYS A 113 19.41 -2.63 -6.38
CA LYS A 113 18.96 -3.42 -7.54
C LYS A 113 19.79 -4.68 -7.78
N GLY A 114 20.88 -4.88 -7.02
CA GLY A 114 21.76 -6.05 -7.17
C GLY A 114 22.63 -6.05 -8.42
N LEU A 115 22.77 -4.90 -9.09
CA LEU A 115 23.59 -4.80 -10.33
C LEU A 115 25.07 -5.11 -10.11
N GLY A 116 25.58 -5.02 -8.88
CA GLY A 116 26.96 -5.30 -8.50
C GLY A 116 27.20 -6.70 -7.91
N SER A 117 26.16 -7.54 -7.80
CA SER A 117 26.26 -8.84 -7.10
C SER A 117 26.82 -9.97 -7.97
N GLY A 118 27.28 -9.71 -9.19
CA GLY A 118 27.83 -10.69 -10.11
C GLY A 118 26.87 -11.82 -10.44
N GLU A 119 27.40 -13.02 -10.67
CA GLU A 119 26.62 -14.24 -11.03
C GLU A 119 25.64 -14.70 -9.94
N ARG A 120 25.83 -14.28 -8.68
CA ARG A 120 24.96 -14.68 -7.55
C ARG A 120 23.65 -13.92 -7.47
N GLY A 121 23.43 -12.93 -8.35
CA GLY A 121 22.19 -12.15 -8.37
C GLY A 121 22.01 -11.25 -7.15
N PRO A 122 20.79 -10.70 -6.90
CA PRO A 122 20.52 -9.72 -5.85
C PRO A 122 20.38 -10.35 -4.46
N VAL A 123 21.47 -10.86 -3.88
CA VAL A 123 21.51 -11.61 -2.62
C VAL A 123 20.85 -10.89 -1.45
N ILE A 124 21.07 -9.56 -1.32
CA ILE A 124 20.45 -8.76 -0.25
C ILE A 124 18.93 -8.67 -0.43
N LYS A 125 18.45 -8.54 -1.67
CA LYS A 125 17.01 -8.50 -1.98
C LYS A 125 16.32 -9.79 -1.51
N ASP A 126 16.91 -10.94 -1.80
CA ASP A 126 16.36 -12.24 -1.40
C ASP A 126 16.41 -12.44 0.12
N GLU A 127 17.48 -11.98 0.77
CA GLU A 127 17.58 -12.01 2.23
C GLU A 127 16.51 -11.14 2.89
N VAL A 128 16.35 -9.90 2.44
CA VAL A 128 15.32 -8.97 2.94
C VAL A 128 13.92 -9.58 2.78
N LYS A 129 13.63 -10.13 1.59
CA LYS A 129 12.36 -10.80 1.29
C LYS A 129 12.09 -11.96 2.25
N ARG A 130 13.08 -12.83 2.47
CA ARG A 130 12.98 -13.97 3.36
C ARG A 130 12.77 -13.54 4.80
N SER A 131 13.61 -12.64 5.29
CA SER A 131 13.58 -12.16 6.67
C SER A 131 12.28 -11.43 7.00
N LEU A 132 11.78 -10.55 6.13
CA LEU A 132 10.54 -9.81 6.36
C LEU A 132 9.32 -10.73 6.56
N LYS A 133 9.30 -11.91 5.95
CA LYS A 133 8.21 -12.88 6.12
C LYS A 133 8.22 -13.56 7.49
N THR A 134 9.36 -13.63 8.16
CA THR A 134 9.47 -14.28 9.48
C THR A 134 8.84 -13.45 10.59
N TRP A 135 8.83 -12.13 10.49
CA TRP A 135 8.23 -11.25 11.49
C TRP A 135 6.71 -11.16 11.34
N LYS A 136 5.97 -11.65 12.32
CA LYS A 136 4.49 -11.57 12.35
C LYS A 136 3.97 -10.13 12.34
N GLN A 137 4.77 -9.18 12.78
CA GLN A 137 4.46 -7.75 12.80
C GLN A 137 4.54 -7.11 11.41
N VAL A 138 5.24 -7.73 10.46
CA VAL A 138 5.22 -7.31 9.06
C VAL A 138 3.94 -7.79 8.42
N LEU A 139 3.06 -6.87 8.08
CA LEU A 139 1.75 -7.16 7.49
C LEU A 139 1.82 -7.27 5.97
N ALA A 140 2.59 -6.38 5.34
CA ALA A 140 2.78 -6.37 3.90
C ALA A 140 4.10 -5.71 3.54
N TYR A 141 4.63 -6.03 2.36
CA TYR A 141 5.65 -5.24 1.69
C TYR A 141 5.41 -5.21 0.19
N VAL A 142 5.78 -4.10 -0.45
CA VAL A 142 5.71 -3.93 -1.90
C VAL A 142 6.93 -3.17 -2.39
N SER A 143 7.35 -3.42 -3.64
CA SER A 143 8.38 -2.61 -4.28
C SER A 143 7.96 -1.15 -4.32
N ALA A 144 8.91 -0.25 -3.99
CA ALA A 144 8.66 1.16 -3.93
C ALA A 144 8.35 1.75 -5.32
N ARG A 145 7.84 2.97 -5.34
CA ARG A 145 7.64 3.73 -6.57
C ARG A 145 9.00 4.13 -7.15
N GLN A 146 9.03 4.37 -8.46
CA GLN A 146 10.28 4.65 -9.19
C GLN A 146 11.07 5.81 -8.56
N TYR A 147 10.40 6.85 -8.09
CA TYR A 147 11.01 8.01 -7.44
C TYR A 147 11.51 7.74 -6.00
N ASP A 148 11.10 6.61 -5.40
CA ASP A 148 11.49 6.17 -4.04
C ASP A 148 12.45 4.97 -4.06
N GLY A 149 13.09 4.71 -5.20
CA GLY A 149 14.06 3.62 -5.36
C GLY A 149 13.58 2.46 -6.23
N GLY A 150 12.31 2.43 -6.63
CA GLY A 150 11.75 1.43 -7.56
C GLY A 150 11.91 0.01 -7.04
N THR A 151 12.39 -0.87 -7.93
CA THR A 151 12.62 -2.29 -7.60
C THR A 151 13.82 -2.53 -6.68
N GLY A 152 14.59 -1.49 -6.34
CA GLY A 152 15.69 -1.52 -5.39
C GLY A 152 15.29 -1.17 -3.96
N ALA A 153 14.01 -0.84 -3.72
CA ALA A 153 13.50 -0.49 -2.40
C ALA A 153 12.12 -1.11 -2.15
N LEU A 154 11.76 -1.26 -0.87
CA LEU A 154 10.48 -1.80 -0.41
C LEU A 154 9.81 -0.82 0.55
N TYR A 155 8.51 -0.64 0.38
CA TYR A 155 7.64 -0.13 1.45
C TYR A 155 7.19 -1.31 2.31
N VAL A 156 7.35 -1.20 3.60
CA VAL A 156 6.99 -2.25 4.57
C VAL A 156 5.93 -1.70 5.52
N LEU A 157 4.80 -2.40 5.57
CA LEU A 157 3.69 -2.09 6.47
C LEU A 157 3.82 -2.91 7.74
N LEU A 158 3.87 -2.24 8.88
CA LEU A 158 3.97 -2.85 10.20
C LEU A 158 2.63 -2.80 10.92
N LYS A 159 2.42 -3.80 11.78
CA LYS A 159 1.29 -3.83 12.71
C LYS A 159 1.51 -2.78 13.80
N LYS A 160 0.53 -1.91 14.03
CA LYS A 160 0.51 -1.07 15.22
C LYS A 160 0.23 -1.90 16.45
N GLN A 161 0.93 -1.60 17.52
CA GLN A 161 0.62 -2.13 18.85
C GLN A 161 -0.59 -1.42 19.44
#